data_9afddbaf2c4d66d730fd567da4412641
#
_entry.id   9afddbaf2c4d66d730fd567da4412641
#
_cell.length_a   1.000
_cell.length_b   1.000
_cell.length_c   1.000
_cell.angle_alpha   90.00
_cell.angle_beta   90.00
_cell.angle_gamma   90.00
#
_symmetry.space_group_name_H-M   'P 1'
#
loop_
_entity.id
_entity.type
_entity.pdbx_description
1 polymer ?
#
loop_
_entity_poly.entity_id
_entity_poly.type
_entity_poly.pdbx_seq_one_letter_code
_entity_poly.pdbx_strand_id
1 'polypeptide(L)'
;MDTGANLGATVHYTREGQDGEQSVWGEIALVAIGRDPITDPAWGVTIDDHGHVATDAYGRTDKPGVWAVGDVTAGHALAHRAFEQGIVIAETIAGLNPKPVDEATVPQIVFSFPEAASVGLTVEQAQAREDLIEIKETNYPMLANARMLMSGTAGSLTIVSGCDAANPDTPRVLGVHMVSQMASDIIAEAEQLVGNHVPLADAARLVHPHPTFSETLGEALLKADGRPLHTR
;
A
#
# COMPACT_ATOMS: atom_id res chain seq x y z
N MET A 1 49.97 7.89 21.69
CA MET A 1 49.03 6.92 21.16
C MET A 1 47.84 7.71 20.66
N ASP A 2 47.82 7.97 19.39
CA ASP A 2 46.72 8.66 18.73
C ASP A 2 45.65 7.64 18.39
N THR A 3 44.58 7.61 19.18
CA THR A 3 43.43 6.78 18.99
C THR A 3 42.21 7.52 18.40
N GLY A 4 42.49 8.62 17.71
CA GLY A 4 41.51 9.47 17.10
C GLY A 4 41.17 9.16 15.66
N ALA A 5 40.98 7.90 15.30
CA ALA A 5 40.23 7.63 14.06
C ALA A 5 38.77 8.02 14.30
N ASN A 6 38.33 9.09 13.69
CA ASN A 6 36.90 9.41 13.56
C ASN A 6 36.23 8.26 12.80
N LEU A 7 35.80 7.24 13.54
CA LEU A 7 34.97 6.16 13.01
C LEU A 7 33.59 6.73 12.74
N GLY A 8 33.31 7.08 11.52
CA GLY A 8 32.01 7.60 11.09
C GLY A 8 31.92 7.59 9.58
N ALA A 9 30.75 7.88 9.08
CA ALA A 9 30.47 7.97 7.65
C ALA A 9 29.98 9.38 7.30
N THR A 10 30.43 9.89 6.14
CA THR A 10 29.85 11.12 5.55
C THR A 10 29.00 10.72 4.36
N VAL A 11 27.74 11.10 4.40
CA VAL A 11 26.80 10.91 3.28
C VAL A 11 26.74 12.19 2.49
N HIS A 12 27.03 12.11 1.19
CA HIS A 12 26.88 13.19 0.23
C HIS A 12 25.55 13.02 -0.49
N TYR A 13 24.78 14.10 -0.66
CA TYR A 13 23.47 14.06 -1.29
C TYR A 13 23.15 15.36 -2.02
N THR A 14 22.27 15.24 -3.01
CA THR A 14 21.64 16.40 -3.66
C THR A 14 20.18 16.46 -3.24
N ARG A 15 19.61 17.67 -3.15
CA ARG A 15 18.19 17.88 -2.86
C ARG A 15 17.55 18.54 -4.07
N GLU A 16 16.40 18.00 -4.50
CA GLU A 16 15.62 18.58 -5.57
C GLU A 16 15.27 20.05 -5.26
N GLY A 17 15.47 20.95 -6.25
CA GLY A 17 15.26 22.40 -6.09
C GLY A 17 16.35 23.14 -5.31
N GLN A 18 17.47 22.51 -5.01
CA GLN A 18 18.65 23.14 -4.42
C GLN A 18 19.90 22.86 -5.25
N ASP A 19 20.66 23.90 -5.59
CA ASP A 19 21.92 23.75 -6.31
C ASP A 19 23.04 23.29 -5.37
N GLY A 20 23.84 22.34 -5.85
CA GLY A 20 25.05 21.85 -5.20
C GLY A 20 24.86 20.59 -4.35
N GLU A 21 25.99 19.93 -4.11
CA GLU A 21 26.11 18.77 -3.23
C GLU A 21 26.13 19.24 -1.76
N GLN A 22 25.40 18.55 -0.92
CA GLN A 22 25.40 18.72 0.53
C GLN A 22 26.01 17.48 1.19
N SER A 23 26.44 17.60 2.41
CA SER A 23 26.96 16.46 3.17
C SER A 23 26.48 16.48 4.61
N VAL A 24 26.32 15.28 5.19
CA VAL A 24 26.06 15.09 6.61
C VAL A 24 26.98 13.99 7.14
N TRP A 25 27.54 14.24 8.30
CA TRP A 25 28.37 13.25 9.00
C TRP A 25 27.56 12.58 10.11
N GLY A 26 27.80 11.29 10.32
CA GLY A 26 27.24 10.50 11.41
C GLY A 26 28.19 9.42 11.87
N GLU A 27 28.08 8.96 13.11
CA GLU A 27 28.87 7.84 13.63
C GLU A 27 28.55 6.53 12.91
N ILE A 28 27.29 6.39 12.46
CA ILE A 28 26.79 5.22 11.73
C ILE A 28 25.93 5.72 10.57
N ALA A 29 26.10 5.10 9.40
CA ALA A 29 25.19 5.25 8.26
C ALA A 29 24.36 3.98 8.08
N LEU A 30 23.04 4.12 8.10
CA LEU A 30 22.10 3.04 7.75
C LEU A 30 21.68 3.19 6.29
N VAL A 31 21.96 2.16 5.48
CA VAL A 31 21.53 2.09 4.08
C VAL A 31 20.26 1.26 4.02
N ALA A 32 19.14 1.88 3.68
CA ALA A 32 17.80 1.28 3.61
C ALA A 32 17.06 1.76 2.36
N ILE A 33 17.72 1.61 1.18
CA ILE A 33 17.27 2.20 -0.11
C ILE A 33 16.59 1.20 -1.04
N GLY A 34 16.31 -0.01 -0.58
CA GLY A 34 15.66 -1.06 -1.35
C GLY A 34 16.33 -2.42 -1.21
N ARG A 35 15.87 -3.37 -2.01
CA ARG A 35 16.34 -4.75 -2.07
C ARG A 35 16.40 -5.19 -3.51
N ASP A 36 17.44 -5.96 -3.83
CA ASP A 36 17.58 -6.65 -5.10
C ASP A 36 17.20 -8.13 -4.92
N PRO A 37 16.50 -8.76 -5.88
CA PRO A 37 16.25 -10.19 -5.84
C PRO A 37 17.56 -10.96 -5.96
N ILE A 38 17.70 -12.05 -5.19
CA ILE A 38 18.84 -12.97 -5.32
C ILE A 38 18.38 -14.15 -6.17
N THR A 39 18.86 -14.21 -7.40
CA THR A 39 18.53 -15.25 -8.38
C THR A 39 19.80 -15.90 -8.93
N ASP A 40 19.68 -17.14 -9.44
CA ASP A 40 20.78 -17.88 -10.04
C ASP A 40 20.36 -18.40 -11.43
N PRO A 41 21.08 -18.03 -12.50
CA PRO A 41 20.85 -18.55 -13.85
C PRO A 41 20.85 -20.08 -13.93
N ALA A 42 21.52 -20.77 -12.98
CA ALA A 42 21.55 -22.21 -12.91
C ALA A 42 20.16 -22.84 -12.61
N TRP A 43 19.17 -22.06 -12.14
CA TRP A 43 17.81 -22.55 -11.95
C TRP A 43 17.14 -22.91 -13.28
N GLY A 44 17.62 -22.33 -14.39
CA GLY A 44 17.13 -22.59 -15.74
C GLY A 44 15.70 -22.09 -15.94
N VAL A 45 15.36 -20.95 -15.34
CA VAL A 45 14.14 -20.16 -15.55
C VAL A 45 14.54 -18.80 -16.10
N THR A 46 13.63 -18.13 -16.79
CA THR A 46 13.86 -16.78 -17.28
C THR A 46 13.95 -15.78 -16.12
N ILE A 47 15.02 -15.00 -16.10
CA ILE A 47 15.25 -13.90 -15.17
C ILE A 47 15.14 -12.61 -15.99
N ASP A 48 14.37 -11.64 -15.51
CA ASP A 48 14.18 -10.36 -16.19
C ASP A 48 15.38 -9.42 -16.03
N ASP A 49 15.34 -8.26 -16.70
CA ASP A 49 16.42 -7.27 -16.68
C ASP A 49 16.63 -6.60 -15.30
N HIS A 50 15.68 -6.78 -14.36
CA HIS A 50 15.74 -6.32 -12.97
C HIS A 50 16.16 -7.41 -11.99
N GLY A 51 16.45 -8.62 -12.51
CA GLY A 51 16.91 -9.75 -11.72
C GLY A 51 15.79 -10.61 -11.13
N HIS A 52 14.51 -10.35 -11.44
CA HIS A 52 13.41 -11.17 -10.95
C HIS A 52 13.17 -12.40 -11.84
N VAL A 53 12.65 -13.45 -11.23
CA VAL A 53 12.12 -14.59 -11.99
C VAL A 53 10.84 -14.19 -12.70
N ALA A 54 10.81 -14.33 -14.01
CA ALA A 54 9.62 -14.05 -14.82
C ALA A 54 8.52 -15.08 -14.55
N THR A 55 7.31 -14.61 -14.24
CA THR A 55 6.15 -15.46 -13.95
C THR A 55 4.89 -14.93 -14.64
N ASP A 56 3.94 -15.83 -14.87
CA ASP A 56 2.57 -15.44 -15.16
C ASP A 56 1.84 -14.99 -13.87
N ALA A 57 0.56 -14.59 -14.00
CA ALA A 57 -0.27 -14.14 -12.87
C ALA A 57 -0.53 -15.25 -11.81
N TYR A 58 -0.24 -16.50 -12.14
CA TYR A 58 -0.39 -17.67 -11.27
C TYR A 58 0.96 -18.17 -10.74
N GLY A 59 2.02 -17.39 -10.89
CA GLY A 59 3.36 -17.73 -10.43
C GLY A 59 4.08 -18.79 -11.26
N ARG A 60 3.56 -19.21 -12.44
CA ARG A 60 4.23 -20.18 -13.30
C ARG A 60 5.40 -19.54 -13.99
N THR A 61 6.54 -20.22 -13.99
CA THR A 61 7.71 -19.87 -14.81
C THR A 61 7.60 -20.51 -16.20
N ASP A 62 8.54 -20.18 -17.07
CA ASP A 62 8.70 -20.81 -18.38
C ASP A 62 9.20 -22.28 -18.29
N LYS A 63 9.67 -22.72 -17.12
CA LYS A 63 10.11 -24.08 -16.87
C LYS A 63 8.97 -24.93 -16.31
N PRO A 64 8.49 -25.97 -17.01
CA PRO A 64 7.40 -26.80 -16.53
C PRO A 64 7.64 -27.38 -15.13
N GLY A 65 6.65 -27.28 -14.26
CA GLY A 65 6.73 -27.76 -12.88
C GLY A 65 7.50 -26.87 -11.93
N VAL A 66 7.87 -25.64 -12.35
CA VAL A 66 8.57 -24.67 -11.52
C VAL A 66 7.71 -23.40 -11.40
N TRP A 67 7.51 -22.94 -10.17
CA TRP A 67 6.80 -21.72 -9.82
C TRP A 67 7.74 -20.81 -9.00
N ALA A 68 7.46 -19.51 -9.02
CA ALA A 68 8.16 -18.56 -8.18
C ALA A 68 7.14 -17.63 -7.45
N VAL A 69 7.50 -17.20 -6.24
CA VAL A 69 6.64 -16.45 -5.31
C VAL A 69 7.47 -15.51 -4.42
N GLY A 70 6.88 -14.39 -4.03
CA GLY A 70 7.50 -13.43 -3.11
C GLY A 70 8.52 -12.52 -3.77
N ASP A 71 9.50 -12.09 -2.99
CA ASP A 71 10.48 -11.05 -3.36
C ASP A 71 11.34 -11.40 -4.57
N VAL A 72 11.40 -12.67 -4.95
CA VAL A 72 12.09 -13.14 -6.15
C VAL A 72 11.32 -12.86 -7.44
N THR A 73 10.03 -12.49 -7.34
CA THR A 73 9.16 -12.12 -8.47
C THR A 73 8.95 -10.61 -8.52
N ALA A 74 8.67 -10.07 -9.71
CA ALA A 74 8.38 -8.65 -9.88
C ALA A 74 7.16 -8.21 -9.07
N GLY A 75 7.16 -6.97 -8.57
CA GLY A 75 6.11 -6.36 -7.78
C GLY A 75 6.58 -5.95 -6.38
N HIS A 76 5.64 -5.75 -5.45
CA HIS A 76 5.97 -5.32 -4.09
C HIS A 76 6.60 -6.46 -3.26
N ALA A 77 7.78 -6.20 -2.68
CA ALA A 77 8.47 -7.12 -1.77
C ALA A 77 7.79 -7.11 -0.39
N LEU A 78 6.63 -7.78 -0.27
CA LEU A 78 5.78 -7.79 0.91
C LEU A 78 5.38 -9.22 1.28
N ALA A 79 5.58 -9.59 2.55
CA ALA A 79 5.32 -10.95 3.03
C ALA A 79 3.86 -11.40 2.84
N HIS A 80 2.89 -10.51 3.11
CA HIS A 80 1.46 -10.83 2.94
C HIS A 80 1.08 -11.01 1.46
N ARG A 81 1.72 -10.29 0.53
CA ARG A 81 1.60 -10.57 -0.91
C ARG A 81 2.11 -11.98 -1.24
N ALA A 82 3.27 -12.35 -0.72
CA ALA A 82 3.85 -13.67 -0.94
C ALA A 82 2.97 -14.80 -0.36
N PHE A 83 2.28 -14.57 0.77
CA PHE A 83 1.34 -15.55 1.33
C PHE A 83 0.19 -15.80 0.37
N GLU A 84 -0.45 -14.77 -0.16
CA GLU A 84 -1.56 -14.92 -1.10
C GLU A 84 -1.10 -15.54 -2.43
N GLN A 85 0.06 -15.12 -2.96
CA GLN A 85 0.66 -15.79 -4.12
C GLN A 85 0.88 -17.28 -3.88
N GLY A 86 1.34 -17.67 -2.68
CA GLY A 86 1.53 -19.07 -2.31
C GLY A 86 0.23 -19.86 -2.32
N ILE A 87 -0.88 -19.27 -1.83
CA ILE A 87 -2.22 -19.87 -1.90
C ILE A 87 -2.66 -20.06 -3.33
N VAL A 88 -2.56 -19.02 -4.17
CA VAL A 88 -2.91 -19.07 -5.61
C VAL A 88 -2.12 -20.15 -6.32
N ILE A 89 -0.82 -20.28 -6.06
CA ILE A 89 0.03 -21.33 -6.64
C ILE A 89 -0.44 -22.73 -6.21
N ALA A 90 -0.65 -22.92 -4.90
CA ALA A 90 -1.08 -24.22 -4.36
C ALA A 90 -2.44 -24.66 -4.92
N GLU A 91 -3.42 -23.76 -5.00
CA GLU A 91 -4.72 -24.00 -5.58
C GLU A 91 -4.64 -24.30 -7.09
N THR A 92 -3.77 -23.57 -7.80
CA THR A 92 -3.51 -23.81 -9.23
C THR A 92 -2.93 -25.20 -9.47
N ILE A 93 -1.97 -25.64 -8.65
CA ILE A 93 -1.38 -26.99 -8.72
C ILE A 93 -2.42 -28.05 -8.40
N ALA A 94 -3.33 -27.78 -7.48
CA ALA A 94 -4.43 -28.68 -7.12
C ALA A 94 -5.54 -28.74 -8.20
N GLY A 95 -5.43 -27.98 -9.28
CA GLY A 95 -6.43 -27.95 -10.36
C GLY A 95 -7.67 -27.11 -10.02
N LEU A 96 -7.62 -26.30 -8.97
CA LEU A 96 -8.62 -25.28 -8.67
C LEU A 96 -8.42 -24.08 -9.61
N ASN A 97 -9.37 -23.17 -9.61
CA ASN A 97 -9.34 -21.98 -10.46
C ASN A 97 -9.35 -20.71 -9.58
N PRO A 98 -8.24 -20.43 -8.86
CA PRO A 98 -8.16 -19.25 -8.01
C PRO A 98 -8.14 -17.97 -8.83
N LYS A 99 -8.52 -16.86 -8.21
CA LYS A 99 -8.21 -15.53 -8.75
C LYS A 99 -6.72 -15.24 -8.51
N PRO A 100 -6.00 -14.67 -9.48
CA PRO A 100 -4.64 -14.21 -9.24
C PRO A 100 -4.64 -13.03 -8.25
N VAL A 101 -3.49 -12.78 -7.63
CA VAL A 101 -3.31 -11.61 -6.76
C VAL A 101 -3.49 -10.34 -7.57
N ASP A 102 -4.38 -9.47 -7.12
CA ASP A 102 -4.50 -8.10 -7.66
C ASP A 102 -3.55 -7.19 -6.91
N GLU A 103 -2.48 -6.76 -7.56
CA GLU A 103 -1.45 -5.91 -6.96
C GLU A 103 -2.02 -4.57 -6.46
N ALA A 104 -3.12 -4.08 -7.05
CA ALA A 104 -3.77 -2.85 -6.61
C ALA A 104 -4.45 -3.00 -5.24
N THR A 105 -4.79 -4.22 -4.82
CA THR A 105 -5.43 -4.49 -3.53
C THR A 105 -4.45 -4.94 -2.44
N VAL A 106 -3.16 -5.04 -2.75
CA VAL A 106 -2.14 -5.39 -1.75
C VAL A 106 -1.84 -4.18 -0.86
N PRO A 107 -2.16 -4.22 0.45
CA PRO A 107 -1.88 -3.10 1.33
C PRO A 107 -0.38 -2.85 1.49
N GLN A 108 0.02 -1.59 1.47
CA GLN A 108 1.39 -1.15 1.71
C GLN A 108 1.46 -0.44 3.06
N ILE A 109 2.42 -0.82 3.90
CA ILE A 109 2.58 -0.25 5.23
C ILE A 109 4.02 0.20 5.45
N VAL A 110 4.19 1.38 6.03
CA VAL A 110 5.43 1.87 6.58
C VAL A 110 5.27 1.96 8.10
N PHE A 111 6.00 1.14 8.84
CA PHE A 111 5.98 1.06 10.31
C PHE A 111 6.81 2.17 10.95
N SER A 112 6.55 3.41 10.55
CA SER A 112 7.06 4.61 11.20
C SER A 112 6.20 5.00 12.40
N PHE A 113 6.51 6.14 13.03
CA PHE A 113 5.65 6.72 14.06
C PHE A 113 5.36 8.19 13.72
N PRO A 114 4.12 8.53 13.34
CA PRO A 114 2.97 7.64 13.07
C PRO A 114 3.22 6.69 11.90
N GLU A 115 2.44 5.60 11.82
CA GLU A 115 2.45 4.66 10.70
C GLU A 115 1.84 5.30 9.44
N ALA A 116 2.28 4.84 8.27
CA ALA A 116 1.61 5.13 7.00
C ALA A 116 1.13 3.83 6.36
N ALA A 117 -0.10 3.85 5.86
CA ALA A 117 -0.68 2.69 5.16
C ALA A 117 -1.50 3.14 3.95
N SER A 118 -1.49 2.32 2.91
CA SER A 118 -2.26 2.58 1.69
C SER A 118 -2.73 1.30 1.03
N VAL A 119 -3.88 1.35 0.39
CA VAL A 119 -4.42 0.30 -0.48
C VAL A 119 -5.24 0.93 -1.59
N GLY A 120 -5.23 0.32 -2.77
CA GLY A 120 -5.93 0.80 -3.94
C GLY A 120 -5.20 1.93 -4.69
N LEU A 121 -5.93 2.64 -5.50
CA LEU A 121 -5.40 3.66 -6.41
C LEU A 121 -5.22 5.01 -5.73
N THR A 122 -4.14 5.72 -6.06
CA THR A 122 -4.06 7.16 -5.80
C THR A 122 -5.00 7.92 -6.75
N VAL A 123 -5.25 9.20 -6.45
CA VAL A 123 -6.10 10.03 -7.32
C VAL A 123 -5.51 10.15 -8.72
N GLU A 124 -4.19 10.30 -8.84
CA GLU A 124 -3.49 10.38 -10.12
C GLU A 124 -3.58 9.06 -10.91
N GLN A 125 -3.41 7.93 -10.23
CA GLN A 125 -3.56 6.61 -10.85
C GLN A 125 -5.01 6.37 -11.31
N ALA A 126 -5.99 6.75 -10.51
CA ALA A 126 -7.40 6.63 -10.87
C ALA A 126 -7.76 7.52 -12.07
N GLN A 127 -7.27 8.77 -12.09
CA GLN A 127 -7.49 9.71 -13.20
C GLN A 127 -6.80 9.29 -14.50
N ALA A 128 -5.72 8.52 -14.43
CA ALA A 128 -5.03 7.99 -15.61
C ALA A 128 -5.75 6.79 -16.26
N ARG A 129 -6.80 6.25 -15.63
CA ARG A 129 -7.56 5.11 -16.13
C ARG A 129 -8.76 5.57 -16.96
N GLU A 130 -8.88 5.06 -18.18
CA GLU A 130 -9.99 5.37 -19.09
C GLU A 130 -11.33 4.69 -18.68
N ASP A 131 -11.24 3.60 -17.90
CA ASP A 131 -12.41 2.85 -17.42
C ASP A 131 -13.00 3.41 -16.12
N LEU A 132 -12.40 4.46 -15.55
CA LEU A 132 -12.87 5.14 -14.35
C LEU A 132 -13.27 6.59 -14.64
N ILE A 133 -14.35 7.04 -14.02
CA ILE A 133 -14.91 8.39 -14.17
C ILE A 133 -15.30 8.97 -12.81
N GLU A 134 -15.57 10.28 -12.77
CA GLU A 134 -16.01 11.01 -11.56
C GLU A 134 -15.08 10.81 -10.35
N ILE A 135 -13.77 10.78 -10.59
CA ILE A 135 -12.79 10.59 -9.55
C ILE A 135 -12.82 11.75 -8.57
N LYS A 136 -12.94 11.41 -7.28
CA LYS A 136 -12.93 12.37 -6.17
C LYS A 136 -11.94 11.94 -5.12
N GLU A 137 -11.26 12.92 -4.57
CA GLU A 137 -10.39 12.78 -3.41
C GLU A 137 -11.06 13.44 -2.19
N THR A 138 -11.18 12.71 -1.10
CA THR A 138 -11.76 13.22 0.15
C THR A 138 -10.76 13.02 1.28
N ASN A 139 -10.24 14.11 1.80
CA ASN A 139 -9.35 14.10 2.96
C ASN A 139 -10.17 14.24 4.25
N TYR A 140 -9.85 13.39 5.23
CA TYR A 140 -10.41 13.41 6.58
C TYR A 140 -9.27 13.66 7.60
N PRO A 141 -9.19 14.86 8.21
CA PRO A 141 -8.29 15.10 9.32
C PRO A 141 -8.83 14.42 10.58
N MET A 142 -8.06 13.54 11.18
CA MET A 142 -8.49 12.70 12.31
C MET A 142 -8.59 13.43 13.64
N LEU A 143 -8.60 14.77 13.64
CA LEU A 143 -8.60 15.62 14.83
C LEU A 143 -9.88 15.53 15.67
N ALA A 144 -10.99 15.13 15.05
CA ALA A 144 -12.28 14.97 15.75
C ALA A 144 -12.46 13.57 16.36
N ASN A 145 -11.57 12.62 16.07
CA ASN A 145 -11.68 11.27 16.62
C ASN A 145 -11.33 11.24 18.11
N ALA A 146 -12.26 10.73 18.93
CA ALA A 146 -12.09 10.68 20.38
C ALA A 146 -10.85 9.87 20.82
N ARG A 147 -10.55 8.76 20.14
CA ARG A 147 -9.39 7.93 20.47
C ARG A 147 -8.07 8.61 20.16
N MET A 148 -8.01 9.40 19.06
CA MET A 148 -6.86 10.24 18.74
C MET A 148 -6.62 11.31 19.83
N LEU A 149 -7.68 11.98 20.26
CA LEU A 149 -7.62 12.97 21.34
C LEU A 149 -7.12 12.37 22.65
N MET A 150 -7.64 11.17 23.01
CA MET A 150 -7.23 10.46 24.24
C MET A 150 -5.76 10.04 24.20
N SER A 151 -5.23 9.68 23.04
CA SER A 151 -3.83 9.26 22.86
C SER A 151 -2.88 10.42 22.60
N GLY A 152 -3.39 11.66 22.44
CA GLY A 152 -2.58 12.84 22.13
C GLY A 152 -1.92 12.75 20.76
N THR A 153 -2.52 12.01 19.83
CA THR A 153 -2.00 11.82 18.47
C THR A 153 -2.89 12.51 17.44
N ALA A 154 -2.35 12.65 16.22
CA ALA A 154 -3.05 13.20 15.09
C ALA A 154 -2.79 12.32 13.86
N GLY A 155 -3.60 12.51 12.83
CA GLY A 155 -3.44 11.78 11.57
C GLY A 155 -4.35 12.33 10.49
N SER A 156 -4.25 11.76 9.32
CA SER A 156 -5.12 12.03 8.18
C SER A 156 -5.41 10.76 7.42
N LEU A 157 -6.59 10.70 6.82
CA LEU A 157 -7.03 9.63 5.96
C LEU A 157 -7.63 10.23 4.69
N THR A 158 -7.27 9.68 3.56
CA THR A 158 -7.79 10.08 2.25
C THR A 158 -8.54 8.92 1.63
N ILE A 159 -9.77 9.18 1.20
CA ILE A 159 -10.58 8.28 0.37
C ILE A 159 -10.48 8.75 -1.08
N VAL A 160 -10.10 7.84 -1.96
CA VAL A 160 -10.26 8.00 -3.41
C VAL A 160 -11.50 7.23 -3.81
N SER A 161 -12.46 7.91 -4.42
CA SER A 161 -13.71 7.32 -4.89
C SER A 161 -13.96 7.68 -6.35
N GLY A 162 -14.79 6.90 -7.03
CA GLY A 162 -15.16 7.14 -8.42
C GLY A 162 -16.10 6.05 -8.92
N CYS A 163 -16.54 6.17 -10.16
CA CYS A 163 -17.42 5.23 -10.81
C CYS A 163 -16.69 4.44 -11.89
N ASP A 164 -17.04 3.19 -12.08
CA ASP A 164 -16.69 2.48 -13.31
C ASP A 164 -17.47 3.09 -14.48
N ALA A 165 -16.85 3.35 -15.62
CA ALA A 165 -17.50 3.94 -16.79
C ALA A 165 -18.71 3.12 -17.27
N ALA A 166 -18.68 1.80 -17.03
CA ALA A 166 -19.78 0.90 -17.31
C ALA A 166 -20.96 1.01 -16.28
N ASN A 167 -20.72 1.61 -15.10
CA ASN A 167 -21.70 1.81 -14.04
C ASN A 167 -21.57 3.21 -13.43
N PRO A 168 -21.94 4.27 -14.18
CA PRO A 168 -21.62 5.66 -13.83
C PRO A 168 -22.39 6.19 -12.61
N ASP A 169 -23.48 5.53 -12.21
CA ASP A 169 -24.35 6.00 -11.13
C ASP A 169 -23.99 5.39 -9.76
N THR A 170 -22.94 4.56 -9.68
CA THR A 170 -22.56 3.84 -8.47
C THR A 170 -21.10 4.11 -8.10
N PRO A 171 -20.81 5.21 -7.39
CA PRO A 171 -19.47 5.45 -6.86
C PRO A 171 -19.04 4.33 -5.92
N ARG A 172 -17.76 3.93 -6.00
CA ARG A 172 -17.16 2.95 -5.09
C ARG A 172 -15.85 3.46 -4.51
N VAL A 173 -15.34 2.77 -3.50
CA VAL A 173 -14.01 3.04 -2.94
C VAL A 173 -12.96 2.49 -3.90
N LEU A 174 -12.09 3.37 -4.39
CA LEU A 174 -10.99 3.05 -5.32
C LEU A 174 -9.65 2.96 -4.60
N GLY A 175 -9.49 3.70 -3.51
CA GLY A 175 -8.29 3.69 -2.71
C GLY A 175 -8.46 4.37 -1.36
N VAL A 176 -7.62 3.96 -0.41
CA VAL A 176 -7.56 4.52 0.94
C VAL A 176 -6.09 4.70 1.34
N HIS A 177 -5.74 5.89 1.77
CA HIS A 177 -4.38 6.26 2.15
C HIS A 177 -4.42 6.96 3.49
N MET A 178 -3.56 6.56 4.44
CA MET A 178 -3.59 7.13 5.78
C MET A 178 -2.20 7.27 6.41
N VAL A 179 -2.09 8.27 7.25
CA VAL A 179 -0.97 8.44 8.18
C VAL A 179 -1.57 8.60 9.56
N SER A 180 -1.45 7.59 10.40
CA SER A 180 -1.99 7.63 11.75
C SER A 180 -1.39 6.57 12.66
N GLN A 181 -1.66 6.67 13.95
CA GLN A 181 -1.47 5.55 14.85
C GLN A 181 -2.42 4.40 14.45
N MET A 182 -1.94 3.15 14.46
CA MET A 182 -2.71 1.95 14.10
C MET A 182 -3.15 1.90 12.62
N ALA A 183 -2.46 2.60 11.73
CA ALA A 183 -2.79 2.57 10.30
C ALA A 183 -2.67 1.15 9.72
N SER A 184 -1.69 0.37 10.20
CA SER A 184 -1.46 -1.03 9.79
C SER A 184 -2.62 -1.97 10.14
N ASP A 185 -3.37 -1.69 11.21
CA ASP A 185 -4.54 -2.49 11.59
C ASP A 185 -5.81 -2.02 10.85
N ILE A 186 -5.96 -0.70 10.66
CA ILE A 186 -7.16 -0.12 10.02
C ILE A 186 -7.20 -0.44 8.53
N ILE A 187 -6.04 -0.51 7.87
CA ILE A 187 -5.96 -0.69 6.41
C ILE A 187 -6.57 -2.02 5.93
N ALA A 188 -6.66 -3.03 6.80
CA ALA A 188 -7.25 -4.33 6.45
C ALA A 188 -8.75 -4.24 6.14
N GLU A 189 -9.48 -3.34 6.81
CA GLU A 189 -10.89 -3.06 6.45
C GLU A 189 -10.96 -2.32 5.10
N ALA A 190 -10.08 -1.35 4.89
CA ALA A 190 -10.03 -0.61 3.63
C ALA A 190 -9.72 -1.53 2.43
N GLU A 191 -8.86 -2.54 2.62
CA GLU A 191 -8.58 -3.58 1.61
C GLU A 191 -9.86 -4.31 1.21
N GLN A 192 -10.70 -4.71 2.17
CA GLN A 192 -11.96 -5.39 1.89
C GLN A 192 -12.93 -4.49 1.08
N LEU A 193 -12.94 -3.20 1.34
CA LEU A 193 -13.77 -2.25 0.59
C LEU A 193 -13.28 -2.09 -0.85
N VAL A 194 -11.98 -1.94 -1.05
CA VAL A 194 -11.36 -1.77 -2.37
C VAL A 194 -11.42 -3.07 -3.16
N GLY A 195 -10.98 -4.19 -2.58
CA GLY A 195 -10.89 -5.49 -3.26
C GLY A 195 -12.24 -6.10 -3.64
N ASN A 196 -13.28 -5.80 -2.87
CA ASN A 196 -14.65 -6.24 -3.17
C ASN A 196 -15.47 -5.21 -3.94
N HIS A 197 -14.87 -4.10 -4.40
CA HIS A 197 -15.54 -3.04 -5.15
C HIS A 197 -16.80 -2.50 -4.44
N VAL A 198 -16.71 -2.32 -3.11
CA VAL A 198 -17.87 -1.94 -2.31
C VAL A 198 -18.37 -0.56 -2.70
N PRO A 199 -19.69 -0.39 -3.01
CA PRO A 199 -20.28 0.92 -3.28
C PRO A 199 -20.04 1.88 -2.11
N LEU A 200 -19.68 3.13 -2.40
CA LEU A 200 -19.35 4.12 -1.39
C LEU A 200 -20.50 4.34 -0.40
N ALA A 201 -21.75 4.38 -0.91
CA ALA A 201 -22.93 4.55 -0.07
C ALA A 201 -23.15 3.38 0.91
N ASP A 202 -22.74 2.16 0.55
CA ASP A 202 -22.84 0.98 1.42
C ASP A 202 -21.68 0.97 2.43
N ALA A 203 -20.45 1.25 1.99
CA ALA A 203 -19.29 1.40 2.86
C ALA A 203 -19.52 2.46 3.95
N ALA A 204 -20.13 3.60 3.59
CA ALA A 204 -20.46 4.69 4.53
C ALA A 204 -21.58 4.36 5.54
N ARG A 205 -22.18 3.17 5.47
CA ARG A 205 -23.19 2.70 6.43
C ARG A 205 -22.67 1.69 7.43
N LEU A 206 -21.40 1.28 7.29
CA LEU A 206 -20.79 0.33 8.23
C LEU A 206 -20.69 0.94 9.63
N VAL A 207 -20.98 0.14 10.65
CA VAL A 207 -20.99 0.59 12.04
C VAL A 207 -19.63 0.32 12.67
N HIS A 208 -18.97 1.38 13.13
CA HIS A 208 -17.69 1.29 13.83
C HIS A 208 -17.89 1.44 15.34
N PRO A 209 -17.21 0.65 16.17
CA PRO A 209 -17.34 0.78 17.63
C PRO A 209 -16.70 2.08 18.14
N HIS A 210 -17.35 2.72 19.12
CA HIS A 210 -16.89 3.96 19.75
C HIS A 210 -16.38 3.70 21.20
N PRO A 211 -15.24 4.29 21.66
CA PRO A 211 -14.27 5.06 20.89
C PRO A 211 -13.13 4.18 20.35
N THR A 212 -12.88 4.21 19.05
CA THR A 212 -11.80 3.44 18.42
C THR A 212 -11.06 4.25 17.35
N PHE A 213 -9.88 3.77 16.94
CA PHE A 213 -9.18 4.33 15.79
C PHE A 213 -9.89 3.99 14.46
N SER A 214 -10.56 2.84 14.36
CA SER A 214 -11.27 2.43 13.14
C SER A 214 -12.44 3.34 12.77
N GLU A 215 -13.04 4.09 13.73
CA GLU A 215 -14.05 5.12 13.41
C GLU A 215 -13.54 6.17 12.42
N THR A 216 -12.21 6.38 12.33
CA THR A 216 -11.64 7.34 11.37
C THR A 216 -11.94 6.94 9.94
N LEU A 217 -11.97 5.63 9.63
CA LEU A 217 -12.35 5.14 8.31
C LEU A 217 -13.86 5.38 8.06
N GLY A 218 -14.72 5.06 9.01
CA GLY A 218 -16.16 5.31 8.90
C GLY A 218 -16.52 6.77 8.69
N GLU A 219 -15.89 7.68 9.45
CA GLU A 219 -16.07 9.12 9.29
C GLU A 219 -15.59 9.64 7.94
N ALA A 220 -14.45 9.12 7.45
CA ALA A 220 -13.93 9.48 6.14
C ALA A 220 -14.86 8.99 5.01
N LEU A 221 -15.41 7.79 5.12
CA LEU A 221 -16.38 7.23 4.18
C LEU A 221 -17.69 8.05 4.18
N LEU A 222 -18.22 8.42 5.37
CA LEU A 222 -19.37 9.30 5.48
C LEU A 222 -19.12 10.66 4.82
N LYS A 223 -17.93 11.23 5.02
CA LYS A 223 -17.57 12.49 4.39
C LYS A 223 -17.47 12.36 2.87
N ALA A 224 -16.87 11.28 2.36
CA ALA A 224 -16.77 11.00 0.93
C ALA A 224 -18.15 10.83 0.28
N ASP A 225 -19.11 10.24 0.99
CA ASP A 225 -20.51 10.07 0.57
C ASP A 225 -21.36 11.35 0.76
N GLY A 226 -20.75 12.47 1.13
CA GLY A 226 -21.43 13.75 1.29
C GLY A 226 -22.25 13.92 2.57
N ARG A 227 -22.05 13.03 3.55
CA ARG A 227 -22.77 13.01 4.85
C ARG A 227 -21.81 13.09 6.05
N PRO A 228 -20.94 14.12 6.13
CA PRO A 228 -19.99 14.23 7.23
C PRO A 228 -20.72 14.35 8.58
N LEU A 229 -20.24 13.61 9.60
CA LEU A 229 -20.84 13.62 10.93
C LEU A 229 -20.12 14.62 11.86
N HIS A 230 -18.81 14.50 12.04
CA HIS A 230 -18.04 15.32 12.99
C HIS A 230 -17.08 16.31 12.31
N THR A 231 -16.95 16.29 10.99
CA THR A 231 -16.13 17.23 10.20
C THR A 231 -16.94 17.85 9.07
N ARG A 232 -16.63 19.11 8.73
CA ARG A 232 -17.23 19.80 7.57
C ARG A 232 -16.32 19.71 6.35
#